data_ec5406fc74c7fd2bf6dbf266beeef560
#
_entry.id   ec5406fc74c7fd2bf6dbf266beeef560
#
_cell.length_a   1.000
_cell.length_b   1.000
_cell.length_c   1.000
_cell.angle_alpha   90.00
_cell.angle_beta   90.00
_cell.angle_gamma   90.00
#
_symmetry.space_group_name_H-M   'P 1'
#
loop_
_entity.id
_entity.type
_entity.pdbx_description
1 polymer ?
#
loop_
_entity_poly.entity_id
_entity_poly.type
_entity_poly.pdbx_seq_one_letter_code
_entity_poly.pdbx_strand_id
1 'polypeptide(L)'
;LFISIPNFVLKNVERYIKENIEELAHLGIGGVLLGSFEFFEMCLELKKQYDIKIIADYSFNISNIYTALLFKKLGFDIITPSVEILNVESIASIMSDSSNISNIELVNDYITVMTSRYCMIGAFEQNRKNYMDRCKKPCLKNDFVLIDSYGTEYKIVTDPYDCIMRIVKRTNNLLPKMKVSKSIRKCII
;
A
#
# COMPACT_ATOMS: atom_id res chain seq x y z
N LEU A 1 4.79 -13.75 9.03
CA LEU A 1 5.24 -12.41 8.67
C LEU A 1 4.95 -12.17 7.19
N PHE A 2 4.49 -10.95 6.83
CA PHE A 2 4.32 -10.51 5.46
C PHE A 2 5.18 -9.27 5.24
N ILE A 3 5.68 -9.09 4.03
CA ILE A 3 6.49 -7.92 3.63
C ILE A 3 5.64 -7.07 2.69
N SER A 4 5.63 -5.76 2.91
CA SER A 4 4.95 -4.81 2.03
C SER A 4 5.96 -4.10 1.13
N ILE A 5 5.73 -4.15 -0.17
CA ILE A 5 6.45 -3.37 -1.19
C ILE A 5 5.51 -2.27 -1.67
N PRO A 6 5.83 -1.00 -1.44
CA PRO A 6 4.95 0.10 -1.79
C PRO A 6 4.78 0.25 -3.31
N ASN A 7 3.76 0.99 -3.72
CA ASN A 7 3.44 1.26 -5.13
C ASN A 7 4.46 2.16 -5.85
N PHE A 8 5.34 2.80 -5.09
CA PHE A 8 6.42 3.62 -5.62
C PHE A 8 7.72 3.32 -4.89
N VAL A 9 8.73 2.89 -5.64
CA VAL A 9 10.04 2.50 -5.14
C VAL A 9 11.13 3.25 -5.91
N LEU A 10 12.16 3.74 -5.21
CA LEU A 10 13.32 4.35 -5.84
C LEU A 10 14.35 3.26 -6.25
N LYS A 11 15.18 3.55 -7.25
CA LYS A 11 16.17 2.60 -7.79
C LYS A 11 17.12 1.99 -6.77
N ASN A 12 17.52 2.74 -5.75
CA ASN A 12 18.34 2.22 -4.66
C ASN A 12 17.58 1.21 -3.81
N VAL A 13 16.31 1.46 -3.51
CA VAL A 13 15.43 0.55 -2.76
C VAL A 13 15.03 -0.64 -3.62
N GLU A 14 14.73 -0.43 -4.90
CA GLU A 14 14.48 -1.51 -5.88
C GLU A 14 15.62 -2.54 -5.88
N ARG A 15 16.87 -2.06 -6.01
CA ARG A 15 18.04 -2.92 -5.97
C ARG A 15 18.13 -3.69 -4.65
N TYR A 16 17.97 -2.99 -3.52
CA TYR A 16 17.99 -3.63 -2.21
C TYR A 16 16.93 -4.71 -2.05
N ILE A 17 15.70 -4.48 -2.53
CA ILE A 17 14.64 -5.49 -2.52
C ILE A 17 15.04 -6.70 -3.35
N LYS A 18 15.52 -6.48 -4.58
CA LYS A 18 15.94 -7.58 -5.48
C LYS A 18 17.07 -8.43 -4.90
N GLU A 19 18.00 -7.81 -4.20
CA GLU A 19 19.15 -8.51 -3.60
C GLU A 19 18.78 -9.32 -2.35
N ASN A 20 17.70 -8.95 -1.63
CA ASN A 20 17.42 -9.52 -0.30
C ASN A 20 16.11 -10.31 -0.22
N ILE A 21 15.21 -10.20 -1.18
CA ILE A 21 13.86 -10.80 -1.05
C ILE A 21 13.90 -12.33 -1.04
N GLU A 22 14.86 -12.94 -1.75
CA GLU A 22 15.02 -14.40 -1.77
C GLU A 22 15.47 -14.93 -0.41
N GLU A 23 16.39 -14.23 0.26
CA GLU A 23 16.80 -14.56 1.63
C GLU A 23 15.62 -14.48 2.60
N LEU A 24 14.77 -13.46 2.46
CA LEU A 24 13.57 -13.31 3.27
C LEU A 24 12.55 -14.43 3.00
N ALA A 25 12.42 -14.87 1.74
CA ALA A 25 11.58 -16.01 1.39
C ALA A 25 12.12 -17.32 2.02
N HIS A 26 13.44 -17.51 1.98
CA HIS A 26 14.12 -18.65 2.63
C HIS A 26 13.92 -18.65 4.15
N LEU A 27 13.88 -17.48 4.79
CA LEU A 27 13.59 -17.33 6.22
C LEU A 27 12.13 -17.60 6.59
N GLY A 28 11.27 -17.93 5.62
CA GLY A 28 9.89 -18.37 5.84
C GLY A 28 8.89 -17.22 6.03
N ILE A 29 9.00 -16.14 5.26
CA ILE A 29 7.91 -15.15 5.20
C ILE A 29 6.64 -15.79 4.65
N GLY A 30 5.47 -15.37 5.13
CA GLY A 30 4.18 -15.89 4.67
C GLY A 30 3.73 -15.30 3.32
N GLY A 31 4.36 -14.23 2.85
CA GLY A 31 4.05 -13.63 1.55
C GLY A 31 4.47 -12.18 1.40
N VAL A 32 4.18 -11.63 0.23
CA VAL A 32 4.53 -10.27 -0.18
C VAL A 32 3.28 -9.50 -0.58
N LEU A 33 3.06 -8.34 0.04
CA LEU A 33 2.04 -7.37 -0.34
C LEU A 33 2.63 -6.42 -1.38
N LEU A 34 2.12 -6.45 -2.60
CA LEU A 34 2.59 -5.64 -3.71
C LEU A 34 1.69 -4.42 -3.91
N GLY A 35 2.29 -3.24 -4.02
CA GLY A 35 1.61 -2.00 -4.39
C GLY A 35 1.63 -1.71 -5.89
N SER A 36 2.46 -2.43 -6.68
CA SER A 36 2.59 -2.29 -8.14
C SER A 36 3.05 -3.60 -8.78
N PHE A 37 3.00 -3.66 -10.13
CA PHE A 37 3.48 -4.82 -10.88
C PHE A 37 5.01 -4.93 -10.97
N GLU A 38 5.76 -3.93 -10.52
CA GLU A 38 7.22 -3.85 -10.69
C GLU A 38 7.97 -5.10 -10.19
N PHE A 39 7.52 -5.68 -9.08
CA PHE A 39 8.15 -6.88 -8.47
C PHE A 39 7.33 -8.15 -8.68
N PHE A 40 6.26 -8.09 -9.46
CA PHE A 40 5.31 -9.18 -9.56
C PHE A 40 5.93 -10.45 -10.17
N GLU A 41 6.65 -10.33 -11.28
CA GLU A 41 7.30 -11.48 -11.94
C GLU A 41 8.31 -12.15 -11.00
N MET A 42 9.10 -11.36 -10.29
CA MET A 42 10.06 -11.87 -9.31
C MET A 42 9.34 -12.64 -8.18
N CYS A 43 8.22 -12.12 -7.68
CA CYS A 43 7.42 -12.81 -6.67
C CYS A 43 6.79 -14.11 -7.21
N LEU A 44 6.41 -14.16 -8.49
CA LEU A 44 5.95 -15.41 -9.12
C LEU A 44 7.04 -16.47 -9.19
N GLU A 45 8.29 -16.10 -9.50
CA GLU A 45 9.40 -17.03 -9.49
C GLU A 45 9.71 -17.53 -8.07
N LEU A 46 9.72 -16.64 -7.08
CA LEU A 46 9.90 -17.04 -5.68
C LEU A 46 8.78 -17.98 -5.21
N LYS A 47 7.54 -17.74 -5.62
CA LYS A 47 6.39 -18.59 -5.28
C LYS A 47 6.53 -20.02 -5.80
N LYS A 48 7.27 -20.25 -6.87
CA LYS A 48 7.54 -21.61 -7.38
C LYS A 48 8.47 -22.41 -6.47
N GLN A 49 9.31 -21.73 -5.70
CA GLN A 49 10.35 -22.33 -4.86
C GLN A 49 9.99 -22.31 -3.38
N TYR A 50 9.22 -21.34 -2.95
CA TYR A 50 8.86 -21.08 -1.56
C TYR A 50 7.34 -21.02 -1.41
N ASP A 51 6.82 -21.45 -0.27
CA ASP A 51 5.38 -21.35 0.07
C ASP A 51 5.04 -19.92 0.50
N ILE A 52 5.17 -18.97 -0.42
CA ILE A 52 4.82 -17.56 -0.21
C ILE A 52 3.53 -17.19 -0.93
N LYS A 53 2.77 -16.27 -0.35
CA LYS A 53 1.56 -15.69 -0.96
C LYS A 53 1.85 -14.34 -1.59
N ILE A 54 1.28 -14.11 -2.76
CA ILE A 54 1.31 -12.82 -3.44
C ILE A 54 0.00 -12.10 -3.16
N ILE A 55 0.08 -10.92 -2.59
CA ILE A 55 -1.06 -10.13 -2.13
C ILE A 55 -1.11 -8.83 -2.94
N ALA A 56 -2.26 -8.53 -3.53
CA ALA A 56 -2.48 -7.24 -4.17
C ALA A 56 -2.93 -6.21 -3.14
N ASP A 57 -2.22 -5.09 -3.06
CA ASP A 57 -2.59 -3.95 -2.22
C ASP A 57 -3.77 -3.15 -2.82
N TYR A 58 -4.43 -2.32 -2.02
CA TYR A 58 -5.54 -1.45 -2.47
C TYR A 58 -5.15 -0.50 -3.61
N SER A 59 -3.85 -0.19 -3.76
CA SER A 59 -3.31 0.66 -4.82
C SER A 59 -3.48 0.09 -6.24
N PHE A 60 -3.80 -1.20 -6.37
CA PHE A 60 -4.18 -1.80 -7.65
C PHE A 60 -5.60 -1.44 -8.11
N ASN A 61 -6.37 -0.73 -7.28
CA ASN A 61 -7.73 -0.26 -7.60
C ASN A 61 -8.68 -1.35 -8.08
N ILE A 62 -8.64 -2.52 -7.43
CA ILE A 62 -9.53 -3.63 -7.73
C ILE A 62 -10.95 -3.29 -7.27
N SER A 63 -11.80 -2.85 -8.21
CA SER A 63 -13.12 -2.28 -7.92
C SER A 63 -14.31 -3.12 -8.39
N ASN A 64 -14.06 -4.24 -9.06
CA ASN A 64 -15.11 -5.13 -9.55
C ASN A 64 -14.64 -6.59 -9.63
N ILE A 65 -15.61 -7.51 -9.75
CA ILE A 65 -15.36 -8.94 -9.78
C ILE A 65 -14.47 -9.39 -10.95
N TYR A 66 -14.61 -8.77 -12.12
CA TYR A 66 -13.83 -9.15 -13.29
C TYR A 66 -12.34 -8.86 -13.11
N THR A 67 -12.03 -7.70 -12.53
CA THR A 67 -10.65 -7.36 -12.16
C THR A 67 -10.13 -8.30 -11.08
N ALA A 68 -10.93 -8.64 -10.07
CA ALA A 68 -10.54 -9.60 -9.05
C ALA A 68 -10.21 -10.98 -9.63
N LEU A 69 -11.04 -11.48 -10.54
CA LEU A 69 -10.81 -12.75 -11.24
C LEU A 69 -9.57 -12.71 -12.14
N LEU A 70 -9.31 -11.57 -12.79
CA LEU A 70 -8.09 -11.37 -13.57
C LEU A 70 -6.84 -11.46 -12.68
N PHE A 71 -6.82 -10.79 -11.53
CA PHE A 71 -5.70 -10.85 -10.59
C PHE A 71 -5.45 -12.27 -10.07
N LYS A 72 -6.52 -13.02 -9.79
CA LYS A 72 -6.42 -14.45 -9.49
C LYS A 72 -5.77 -15.22 -10.61
N LYS A 73 -6.24 -15.03 -11.86
CA LYS A 73 -5.67 -15.70 -13.03
C LYS A 73 -4.21 -15.37 -13.27
N LEU A 74 -3.78 -14.15 -12.93
CA LEU A 74 -2.39 -13.72 -12.98
C LEU A 74 -1.52 -14.41 -11.91
N GLY A 75 -2.09 -14.90 -10.80
CA GLY A 75 -1.35 -15.62 -9.77
C GLY A 75 -1.34 -14.97 -8.39
N PHE A 76 -2.12 -13.91 -8.18
CA PHE A 76 -2.34 -13.35 -6.84
C PHE A 76 -3.20 -14.31 -6.00
N ASP A 77 -2.83 -14.50 -4.74
CA ASP A 77 -3.54 -15.37 -3.79
C ASP A 77 -4.57 -14.60 -2.96
N ILE A 78 -4.26 -13.33 -2.70
CA ILE A 78 -5.06 -12.46 -1.85
C ILE A 78 -5.18 -11.11 -2.56
N ILE A 79 -6.33 -10.48 -2.44
CA ILE A 79 -6.56 -9.13 -2.97
C ILE A 79 -7.07 -8.20 -1.89
N THR A 80 -6.72 -6.92 -2.00
CA THR A 80 -7.32 -5.84 -1.22
C THR A 80 -8.18 -5.01 -2.16
N PRO A 81 -9.50 -4.92 -1.94
CA PRO A 81 -10.38 -4.10 -2.76
C PRO A 81 -9.98 -2.62 -2.73
N SER A 82 -10.30 -1.90 -3.80
CA SER A 82 -10.07 -0.45 -3.87
C SER A 82 -10.79 0.29 -2.75
N VAL A 83 -10.12 1.28 -2.18
CA VAL A 83 -10.69 2.20 -1.19
C VAL A 83 -11.68 3.19 -1.79
N GLU A 84 -11.76 3.27 -3.11
CA GLU A 84 -12.71 4.13 -3.84
C GLU A 84 -14.08 3.48 -4.03
N ILE A 85 -14.25 2.22 -3.63
CA ILE A 85 -15.55 1.55 -3.71
C ILE A 85 -16.46 2.09 -2.61
N LEU A 86 -17.46 2.86 -3.00
CA LEU A 86 -18.44 3.44 -2.09
C LEU A 86 -19.62 2.51 -1.77
N ASN A 87 -19.79 1.43 -2.55
CA ASN A 87 -20.93 0.53 -2.45
C ASN A 87 -20.51 -0.81 -1.81
N VAL A 88 -21.10 -1.10 -0.66
CA VAL A 88 -20.87 -2.35 0.10
C VAL A 88 -21.28 -3.59 -0.71
N GLU A 89 -22.31 -3.50 -1.55
CA GLU A 89 -22.75 -4.60 -2.39
C GLU A 89 -21.69 -4.98 -3.43
N SER A 90 -21.00 -3.99 -4.01
CA SER A 90 -19.90 -4.23 -4.94
C SER A 90 -18.73 -4.93 -4.26
N ILE A 91 -18.39 -4.55 -3.02
CA ILE A 91 -17.38 -5.24 -2.22
C ILE A 91 -17.84 -6.66 -1.89
N ALA A 92 -19.10 -6.82 -1.47
CA ALA A 92 -19.68 -8.13 -1.15
C ALA A 92 -19.67 -9.06 -2.37
N SER A 93 -19.96 -8.56 -3.59
CA SER A 93 -19.88 -9.35 -4.81
C SER A 93 -18.45 -9.78 -5.14
N ILE A 94 -17.47 -8.88 -5.01
CA ILE A 94 -16.06 -9.23 -5.16
C ILE A 94 -15.65 -10.32 -4.16
N MET A 95 -16.18 -10.25 -2.94
CA MET A 95 -15.86 -11.19 -1.86
C MET A 95 -16.60 -12.53 -1.98
N SER A 96 -17.86 -12.53 -2.43
CA SER A 96 -18.70 -13.73 -2.49
C SER A 96 -18.44 -14.62 -3.70
N ASP A 97 -18.26 -14.03 -4.87
CA ASP A 97 -18.04 -14.77 -6.12
C ASP A 97 -16.59 -15.22 -6.31
N SER A 98 -15.69 -14.63 -5.55
CA SER A 98 -14.28 -15.06 -5.53
C SER A 98 -14.08 -16.30 -4.64
N SER A 99 -14.90 -17.33 -4.78
CA SER A 99 -15.00 -18.52 -3.90
C SER A 99 -13.67 -19.22 -3.54
N ASN A 100 -12.54 -18.70 -4.00
CA ASN A 100 -11.19 -19.13 -3.69
C ASN A 100 -10.14 -17.99 -3.64
N ILE A 101 -10.55 -16.72 -3.56
CA ILE A 101 -9.61 -15.60 -3.31
C ILE A 101 -9.83 -15.13 -1.88
N SER A 102 -8.78 -15.14 -1.08
CA SER A 102 -8.82 -14.48 0.23
C SER A 102 -8.77 -12.97 0.03
N ASN A 103 -9.56 -12.24 0.80
CA ASN A 103 -9.59 -10.78 0.75
C ASN A 103 -9.03 -10.20 2.04
N ILE A 104 -8.38 -9.03 1.93
CA ILE A 104 -7.96 -8.24 3.08
C ILE A 104 -8.90 -7.04 3.17
N GLU A 105 -9.46 -6.82 4.34
CA GLU A 105 -10.24 -5.64 4.66
C GLU A 105 -9.33 -4.59 5.31
N LEU A 106 -9.40 -3.36 4.81
CA LEU A 106 -8.74 -2.21 5.44
C LEU A 106 -9.62 -1.70 6.58
N VAL A 107 -9.16 -1.90 7.81
CA VAL A 107 -9.89 -1.51 9.01
C VAL A 107 -9.17 -0.35 9.69
N ASN A 108 -9.83 0.81 9.73
CA ASN A 108 -9.46 1.94 10.59
C ASN A 108 -8.05 2.49 10.35
N ASP A 109 -7.73 2.89 9.13
CA ASP A 109 -6.38 3.34 8.88
C ASP A 109 -6.27 4.60 8.01
N TYR A 110 -5.05 5.04 7.83
CA TYR A 110 -4.72 6.14 6.94
C TYR A 110 -4.51 5.61 5.53
N ILE A 111 -5.23 6.18 4.57
CA ILE A 111 -5.06 5.89 3.15
C ILE A 111 -4.15 6.93 2.53
N THR A 112 -3.14 6.49 1.80
CA THR A 112 -2.32 7.38 1.00
C THR A 112 -3.13 7.90 -0.19
N VAL A 113 -3.40 9.21 -0.19
CA VAL A 113 -4.11 9.90 -1.28
C VAL A 113 -3.16 10.53 -2.29
N MET A 114 -1.90 10.80 -1.89
CA MET A 114 -0.87 11.32 -2.77
C MET A 114 0.51 10.88 -2.31
N THR A 115 1.36 10.53 -3.27
CA THR A 115 2.81 10.31 -3.05
C THR A 115 3.58 11.27 -3.95
N SER A 116 4.57 11.97 -3.39
CA SER A 116 5.36 12.96 -4.13
C SER A 116 6.82 12.99 -3.68
N ARG A 117 7.71 13.24 -4.62
CA ARG A 117 9.09 13.65 -4.34
C ARG A 117 9.23 15.16 -4.12
N TYR A 118 8.23 15.94 -4.50
CA TYR A 118 8.20 17.35 -4.15
C TYR A 118 7.82 17.48 -2.69
N CYS A 119 8.75 17.98 -1.88
CA CYS A 119 8.55 18.14 -0.45
C CYS A 119 7.91 19.51 -0.15
N MET A 120 6.60 19.55 0.08
CA MET A 120 5.88 20.78 0.45
C MET A 120 6.44 21.38 1.74
N ILE A 121 6.81 20.56 2.72
CA ILE A 121 7.40 21.01 3.98
C ILE A 121 8.71 21.77 3.71
N GLY A 122 9.58 21.21 2.88
CA GLY A 122 10.84 21.85 2.50
C GLY A 122 10.63 23.13 1.71
N ALA A 123 9.62 23.16 0.82
CA ALA A 123 9.28 24.34 0.06
C ALA A 123 8.74 25.47 0.95
N PHE A 124 7.84 25.14 1.87
CA PHE A 124 7.19 26.10 2.74
C PHE A 124 8.13 26.59 3.86
N GLU A 125 8.75 25.68 4.60
CA GLU A 125 9.58 26.00 5.76
C GLU A 125 10.97 26.57 5.42
N GLN A 126 11.52 26.20 4.23
CA GLN A 126 12.89 26.51 3.86
C GLN A 126 13.02 27.13 2.47
N ASN A 127 11.91 27.46 1.82
CA ASN A 127 11.88 28.04 0.48
C ASN A 127 12.65 27.20 -0.58
N ARG A 128 12.65 25.85 -0.43
CA ARG A 128 13.30 24.93 -1.35
C ARG A 128 12.53 24.86 -2.68
N LYS A 129 13.25 24.99 -3.78
CA LYS A 129 12.66 24.94 -5.14
C LYS A 129 12.61 23.53 -5.71
N ASN A 130 13.50 22.64 -5.29
CA ASN A 130 13.56 21.26 -5.76
C ASN A 130 14.10 20.32 -4.66
N TYR A 131 14.01 18.99 -4.88
CA TYR A 131 14.45 17.99 -3.91
C TYR A 131 15.98 17.92 -3.75
N MET A 132 16.75 18.45 -4.71
CA MET A 132 18.21 18.48 -4.65
C MET A 132 18.73 19.58 -3.71
N ASP A 133 17.90 20.56 -3.37
CA ASP A 133 18.30 21.64 -2.48
C ASP A 133 18.61 21.09 -1.07
N ARG A 134 19.63 21.65 -0.42
CA ARG A 134 20.04 21.25 0.92
C ARG A 134 18.87 21.40 1.90
N CYS A 135 18.52 20.33 2.63
CA CYS A 135 17.41 20.29 3.57
C CYS A 135 17.89 20.13 5.01
N LYS A 136 17.35 20.97 5.91
CA LYS A 136 17.57 20.85 7.36
C LYS A 136 16.64 19.83 8.03
N LYS A 137 15.86 19.07 7.24
CA LYS A 137 14.95 18.01 7.67
C LYS A 137 13.97 18.42 8.77
N PRO A 138 13.15 19.47 8.57
CA PRO A 138 12.15 19.90 9.56
C PRO A 138 11.10 18.79 9.85
N CYS A 139 10.87 17.91 8.89
CA CYS A 139 9.99 16.75 9.03
C CYS A 139 10.42 15.73 10.10
N LEU A 140 11.66 15.78 10.59
CA LEU A 140 12.12 14.96 11.73
C LEU A 140 11.80 15.59 13.09
N LYS A 141 11.43 16.86 13.10
CA LYS A 141 11.27 17.63 14.35
C LYS A 141 9.80 17.92 14.65
N ASN A 142 8.97 18.00 13.63
CA ASN A 142 7.57 18.42 13.75
C ASN A 142 6.67 17.50 12.91
N ASP A 143 5.44 17.33 13.37
CA ASP A 143 4.35 16.78 12.57
C ASP A 143 3.73 17.89 11.73
N PHE A 144 3.33 17.56 10.50
CA PHE A 144 2.71 18.48 9.56
C PHE A 144 1.37 17.94 9.09
N VAL A 145 0.42 18.86 8.94
CA VAL A 145 -0.93 18.58 8.45
C VAL A 145 -1.22 19.52 7.30
N LEU A 146 -1.80 18.99 6.23
CA LEU A 146 -2.40 19.78 5.16
C LEU A 146 -3.88 19.94 5.44
N ILE A 147 -4.38 21.16 5.35
CA ILE A 147 -5.82 21.45 5.50
C ILE A 147 -6.32 21.95 4.15
N ASP A 148 -7.37 21.31 3.61
CA ASP A 148 -7.98 21.75 2.36
C ASP A 148 -8.96 22.94 2.59
N SER A 149 -9.52 23.47 1.50
CA SER A 149 -10.47 24.58 1.54
C SER A 149 -11.78 24.27 2.27
N TYR A 150 -12.06 22.99 2.53
CA TYR A 150 -13.23 22.53 3.27
C TYR A 150 -12.94 22.24 4.74
N GLY A 151 -11.70 22.46 5.18
CA GLY A 151 -11.27 22.19 6.55
C GLY A 151 -10.93 20.71 6.81
N THR A 152 -10.79 19.89 5.77
CA THR A 152 -10.39 18.49 5.94
C THR A 152 -8.89 18.43 6.21
N GLU A 153 -8.52 17.69 7.25
CA GLU A 153 -7.13 17.48 7.63
C GLU A 153 -6.55 16.22 7.00
N TYR A 154 -5.36 16.37 6.43
CA TYR A 154 -4.56 15.29 5.87
C TYR A 154 -3.20 15.27 6.56
N LYS A 155 -2.83 14.15 7.13
CA LYS A 155 -1.51 14.00 7.74
C LYS A 155 -0.45 13.89 6.66
N ILE A 156 0.68 14.58 6.85
CA ILE A 156 1.85 14.45 5.98
C ILE A 156 2.81 13.46 6.64
N VAL A 157 3.09 12.37 5.93
CA VAL A 157 4.07 11.35 6.33
C VAL A 157 5.26 11.45 5.39
N THR A 158 6.45 11.59 5.93
CA THR A 158 7.67 11.74 5.14
C THR A 158 8.64 10.61 5.38
N ASP A 159 9.30 10.18 4.30
CA ASP A 159 10.54 9.43 4.38
C ASP A 159 11.70 10.42 4.37
N PRO A 160 12.44 10.58 5.48
CA PRO A 160 13.52 11.56 5.57
C PRO A 160 14.80 11.11 4.85
N TYR A 161 14.92 9.85 4.45
CA TYR A 161 16.09 9.32 3.74
C TYR A 161 15.95 9.56 2.24
N ASP A 162 14.83 9.13 1.67
CA ASP A 162 14.56 9.22 0.23
C ASP A 162 13.79 10.49 -0.16
N CYS A 163 13.42 11.32 0.81
CA CYS A 163 12.61 12.54 0.61
C CYS A 163 11.31 12.26 -0.17
N ILE A 164 10.67 11.14 0.16
CA ILE A 164 9.32 10.83 -0.33
C ILE A 164 8.33 11.36 0.69
N MET A 165 7.36 12.12 0.20
CA MET A 165 6.27 12.64 1.00
C MET A 165 4.97 11.94 0.61
N ARG A 166 4.22 11.47 1.60
CA ARG A 166 2.87 10.93 1.43
C ARG A 166 1.88 11.81 2.16
N ILE A 167 0.81 12.14 1.47
CA ILE A 167 -0.37 12.76 2.08
C ILE A 167 -1.34 11.63 2.38
N VAL A 168 -1.73 11.49 3.63
CA VAL A 168 -2.61 10.43 4.07
C VAL A 168 -3.88 11.00 4.69
N LYS A 169 -5.02 10.41 4.36
CA LYS A 169 -6.32 10.75 4.93
C LYS A 169 -6.74 9.65 5.89
N ARG A 170 -7.20 10.03 7.07
CA ARG A 170 -7.80 9.08 7.99
C ARG A 170 -9.15 8.62 7.44
N THR A 171 -9.34 7.33 7.34
CA THR A 171 -10.61 6.73 6.97
C THR A 171 -11.45 6.53 8.22
N ASN A 172 -12.54 7.26 8.32
CA ASN A 172 -13.56 7.00 9.32
C ASN A 172 -14.43 5.85 8.79
N ASN A 173 -14.12 4.60 9.16
CA ASN A 173 -14.94 3.42 8.85
C ASN A 173 -15.48 3.39 7.42
N LEU A 174 -14.62 3.12 6.43
CA LEU A 174 -15.05 2.97 5.03
C LEU A 174 -15.98 1.78 4.82
N LEU A 175 -16.00 0.83 5.76
CA LEU A 175 -16.88 -0.33 5.70
C LEU A 175 -17.72 -0.39 6.97
N PRO A 176 -19.05 -0.62 6.86
CA PRO A 176 -19.85 -1.02 8.00
C PRO A 176 -19.19 -2.29 8.57
N LYS A 177 -19.22 -2.45 9.91
CA LYS A 177 -18.66 -3.61 10.60
C LYS A 177 -19.22 -4.91 10.02
N MET A 178 -18.64 -5.38 8.92
CA MET A 178 -18.93 -6.71 8.42
C MET A 178 -18.45 -7.71 9.47
N LYS A 179 -19.28 -8.69 9.80
CA LYS A 179 -18.86 -9.79 10.68
C LYS A 179 -17.68 -10.50 9.99
N VAL A 180 -16.49 -10.24 10.51
CA VAL A 180 -15.23 -10.80 10.02
C VAL A 180 -15.36 -12.32 10.06
N SER A 181 -15.28 -12.99 8.92
CA SER A 181 -15.12 -14.43 8.89
C SER A 181 -13.80 -14.78 9.58
N LYS A 182 -13.75 -15.92 10.30
CA LYS A 182 -12.63 -16.32 11.18
C LYS A 182 -11.24 -16.40 10.53
N SER A 183 -11.11 -16.07 9.24
CA SER A 183 -9.86 -16.19 8.47
C SER A 183 -9.09 -14.88 8.24
N ILE A 184 -9.56 -13.74 8.76
CA ILE A 184 -8.89 -12.46 8.54
C ILE A 184 -7.83 -12.24 9.62
N ARG A 185 -6.57 -12.26 9.22
CA ARG A 185 -5.43 -11.85 10.04
C ARG A 185 -5.25 -10.34 9.92
N LYS A 186 -5.21 -9.61 11.04
CA LYS A 186 -4.91 -8.17 11.07
C LYS A 186 -3.50 -7.95 10.52
N CYS A 187 -3.37 -7.21 9.42
CA CYS A 187 -2.13 -6.54 9.05
C CYS A 187 -2.14 -5.14 9.68
N ILE A 188 -1.23 -4.90 10.60
CA ILE A 188 -0.90 -3.55 11.08
C ILE A 188 0.28 -3.09 10.22
N ILE A 189 0.07 -2.04 9.44
CA ILE A 189 1.12 -1.38 8.65
C ILE A 189 1.73 -0.27 9.50
#